data_47de2deff8dcac7304382e62db54ddc0
#
_entry.id   47de2deff8dcac7304382e62db54ddc0
#
_cell.length_a   1.000
_cell.length_b   1.000
_cell.length_c   1.000
_cell.angle_alpha   90.00
_cell.angle_beta   90.00
_cell.angle_gamma   90.00
#
_symmetry.space_group_name_H-M   'P 1'
#
loop_
_entity.id
_entity.type
_entity.pdbx_description
1 polymer ?
#
loop_
_entity_poly.entity_id
_entity_poly.type
_entity_poly.pdbx_seq_one_letter_code
_entity_poly.pdbx_strand_id
1 'polypeptide(L)'
;DLHPRVRRQRQMCIRDSFATNHSHVNYYIDMTKIKTHHKVAKETARELAKAYISNLSVDTIICLEGTEIIGAFLARELAKEGHTSINSGKDICVITPETNANNQMIFRDNIQKHVFNKQILLLISSASTGKTINRSVECLQYYNGQLAGVASIFSAINEHNGIQINSIFTSEDLNNYETMSAHDCKLCKSGQKVDAIINSFGYSKI
;
A
#
# COMPACT_ATOMS: atom_id res chain seq x y z
N ASP A 1 11.02 15.23 -6.92
CA ASP A 1 12.05 14.96 -5.91
C ASP A 1 11.40 14.67 -4.57
N LEU A 2 11.56 13.43 -4.08
CA LEU A 2 11.07 13.03 -2.76
C LEU A 2 11.78 13.83 -1.66
N HIS A 3 11.01 14.26 -0.66
CA HIS A 3 11.57 14.99 0.49
C HIS A 3 12.74 14.20 1.11
N PRO A 4 13.90 14.83 1.41
CA PRO A 4 15.12 14.14 1.89
C PRO A 4 14.91 13.25 3.11
N ARG A 5 13.92 13.54 3.98
CA ARG A 5 13.59 12.70 5.15
C ARG A 5 12.97 11.36 4.76
N VAL A 6 12.14 11.33 3.73
CA VAL A 6 11.54 10.09 3.22
C VAL A 6 12.62 9.23 2.55
N ARG A 7 13.58 9.86 1.84
CA ARG A 7 14.75 9.17 1.26
C ARG A 7 15.70 8.56 2.30
N ARG A 8 15.95 9.20 3.44
CA ARG A 8 16.86 8.69 4.48
C ARG A 8 16.35 7.41 5.17
N GLN A 9 15.06 7.12 5.11
CA GLN A 9 14.49 5.89 5.68
C GLN A 9 14.69 4.66 4.80
N ARG A 10 15.23 4.81 3.58
CA ARG A 10 15.66 3.71 2.70
C ARG A 10 16.82 2.87 3.28
N GLN A 11 17.54 3.37 4.27
CA GLN A 11 18.78 2.75 4.77
C GLN A 11 18.57 1.60 5.78
N MET A 12 17.35 1.18 6.07
CA MET A 12 17.08 -0.03 6.85
C MET A 12 16.69 -1.20 5.95
N CYS A 13 17.37 -1.36 4.83
CA CYS A 13 17.32 -2.58 4.04
C CYS A 13 18.27 -3.61 4.66
N ILE A 14 17.73 -4.61 5.31
CA ILE A 14 18.50 -5.78 5.74
C ILE A 14 18.66 -6.66 4.49
N ARG A 15 19.89 -6.96 4.12
CA ARG A 15 20.24 -7.76 2.95
C ARG A 15 20.35 -9.21 3.38
N ASP A 16 19.24 -9.94 3.29
CA ASP A 16 19.15 -11.34 3.71
C ASP A 16 18.06 -12.05 2.89
N SER A 17 17.83 -13.32 3.12
CA SER A 17 16.71 -14.04 2.50
C SER A 17 15.46 -13.93 3.37
N PHE A 18 14.42 -13.28 2.84
CA PHE A 18 13.15 -13.09 3.53
C PHE A 18 12.03 -13.88 2.85
N ALA A 19 11.21 -14.54 3.64
CA ALA A 19 10.03 -15.25 3.17
C ALA A 19 8.75 -14.52 3.58
N THR A 20 7.87 -14.32 2.59
CA THR A 20 6.46 -14.00 2.79
C THR A 20 5.62 -15.27 2.64
N ASN A 21 4.33 -15.21 2.90
CA ASN A 21 3.41 -16.33 2.66
C ASN A 21 3.38 -16.79 1.18
N HIS A 22 3.90 -16.00 0.24
CA HIS A 22 3.75 -16.25 -1.20
C HIS A 22 5.03 -16.08 -2.02
N SER A 23 6.06 -15.46 -1.48
CA SER A 23 7.27 -15.12 -2.22
C SER A 23 8.47 -14.99 -1.30
N HIS A 24 9.66 -15.14 -1.86
CA HIS A 24 10.92 -14.79 -1.23
C HIS A 24 11.42 -13.47 -1.80
N VAL A 25 12.01 -12.63 -0.98
CA VAL A 25 12.61 -11.35 -1.36
C VAL A 25 14.00 -11.24 -0.76
N ASN A 26 14.89 -10.56 -1.47
CA ASN A 26 16.26 -10.33 -1.01
C ASN A 26 16.44 -9.06 -0.17
N TYR A 27 15.38 -8.28 0.01
CA TYR A 27 15.36 -7.08 0.87
C TYR A 27 14.06 -6.99 1.64
N TYR A 28 14.15 -6.62 2.91
CA TYR A 28 13.03 -6.16 3.70
C TYR A 28 13.05 -4.64 3.81
N ILE A 29 11.92 -4.01 3.52
CA ILE A 29 11.74 -2.56 3.64
C ILE A 29 10.95 -2.30 4.92
N ASP A 30 11.62 -1.79 5.95
CA ASP A 30 10.93 -1.41 7.20
C ASP A 30 10.14 -0.12 7.02
N MET A 31 8.84 -0.25 6.97
CA MET A 31 7.89 0.86 6.83
C MET A 31 7.28 1.31 8.16
N THR A 32 7.75 0.75 9.29
CA THR A 32 7.16 1.02 10.62
C THR A 32 7.10 2.51 10.91
N LYS A 33 8.19 3.24 10.71
CA LYS A 33 8.21 4.70 10.96
C LYS A 33 7.26 5.48 10.05
N ILE A 34 7.12 5.05 8.78
CA ILE A 34 6.24 5.70 7.81
C ILE A 34 4.78 5.53 8.25
N LYS A 35 4.43 4.36 8.77
CA LYS A 35 3.05 4.03 9.19
C LYS A 35 2.69 4.57 10.58
N THR A 36 3.66 4.70 11.50
CA THR A 36 3.38 5.00 12.91
C THR A 36 3.71 6.43 13.34
N HIS A 37 4.65 7.12 12.68
CA HIS A 37 5.06 8.46 13.07
C HIS A 37 4.27 9.52 12.31
N HIS A 38 3.38 10.25 12.98
CA HIS A 38 2.45 11.18 12.35
C HIS A 38 3.11 12.21 11.41
N LYS A 39 4.29 12.73 11.74
CA LYS A 39 5.01 13.69 10.87
C LYS A 39 5.43 13.06 9.55
N VAL A 40 5.94 11.83 9.61
CA VAL A 40 6.37 11.09 8.42
C VAL A 40 5.16 10.62 7.60
N ALA A 41 4.13 10.10 8.26
CA ALA A 41 2.88 9.72 7.63
C ALA A 41 2.23 10.89 6.89
N LYS A 42 2.24 12.10 7.48
CA LYS A 42 1.74 13.32 6.84
C LYS A 42 2.55 13.70 5.58
N GLU A 43 3.89 13.62 5.65
CA GLU A 43 4.75 13.91 4.49
C GLU A 43 4.51 12.89 3.37
N THR A 44 4.39 11.59 3.73
CA THR A 44 4.06 10.51 2.80
C THR A 44 2.70 10.73 2.12
N ALA A 45 1.69 11.07 2.90
CA ALA A 45 0.35 11.36 2.39
C ALA A 45 0.33 12.55 1.43
N ARG A 46 1.11 13.61 1.72
CA ARG A 46 1.24 14.76 0.83
C ARG A 46 1.86 14.40 -0.51
N GLU A 47 2.88 13.54 -0.51
CA GLU A 47 3.50 13.07 -1.76
C GLU A 47 2.54 12.20 -2.57
N LEU A 48 1.84 11.25 -1.91
CA LEU A 48 0.83 10.42 -2.57
C LEU A 48 -0.33 11.25 -3.15
N ALA A 49 -0.76 12.29 -2.44
CA ALA A 49 -1.87 13.14 -2.89
C ALA A 49 -1.60 13.80 -4.24
N LYS A 50 -0.35 14.11 -4.58
CA LYS A 50 0.03 14.76 -5.85
C LYS A 50 -0.45 13.99 -7.07
N ALA A 51 -0.50 12.66 -7.00
CA ALA A 51 -0.95 11.80 -8.09
C ALA A 51 -2.48 11.85 -8.31
N TYR A 52 -3.26 12.31 -7.33
CA TYR A 52 -4.71 12.17 -7.34
C TYR A 52 -5.47 13.49 -7.21
N ILE A 53 -4.83 14.56 -6.74
CA ILE A 53 -5.50 15.80 -6.33
C ILE A 53 -6.33 16.44 -7.45
N SER A 54 -5.87 16.38 -8.70
CA SER A 54 -6.50 17.07 -9.83
C SER A 54 -7.24 16.13 -10.80
N ASN A 55 -7.11 14.82 -10.65
CA ASN A 55 -7.57 13.87 -11.66
C ASN A 55 -8.44 12.72 -11.13
N LEU A 56 -8.55 12.57 -9.80
CA LEU A 56 -9.29 11.46 -9.21
C LEU A 56 -10.31 11.95 -8.18
N SER A 57 -11.60 11.66 -8.44
CA SER A 57 -12.64 11.83 -7.43
C SER A 57 -12.58 10.67 -6.45
N VAL A 58 -12.50 10.97 -5.15
CA VAL A 58 -12.41 9.98 -4.07
C VAL A 58 -13.52 10.24 -3.06
N ASP A 59 -14.29 9.22 -2.74
CA ASP A 59 -15.30 9.25 -1.68
C ASP A 59 -14.82 8.50 -0.44
N THR A 60 -14.05 7.43 -0.66
CA THR A 60 -13.56 6.58 0.43
C THR A 60 -12.12 6.13 0.17
N ILE A 61 -11.30 6.18 1.20
CA ILE A 61 -9.97 5.56 1.22
C ILE A 61 -10.06 4.28 2.03
N ILE A 62 -9.74 3.15 1.40
CA ILE A 62 -9.62 1.86 2.08
C ILE A 62 -8.16 1.64 2.43
N CYS A 63 -7.87 1.58 3.73
CA CYS A 63 -6.53 1.38 4.26
C CYS A 63 -6.30 -0.10 4.58
N LEU A 64 -5.22 -0.66 4.04
CA LEU A 64 -4.76 -2.00 4.36
C LEU A 64 -3.38 -1.96 4.99
N GLU A 65 -3.04 -3.02 5.71
CA GLU A 65 -1.68 -3.27 6.18
C GLU A 65 -1.10 -2.17 7.12
N GLY A 66 -1.95 -1.53 7.92
CA GLY A 66 -1.54 -0.54 8.90
C GLY A 66 -1.27 0.85 8.30
N THR A 67 -1.97 1.23 7.23
CA THR A 67 -1.80 2.53 6.55
C THR A 67 -2.82 3.59 6.98
N GLU A 68 -3.59 3.37 8.04
CA GLU A 68 -4.71 4.21 8.48
C GLU A 68 -4.29 5.65 8.79
N ILE A 69 -3.13 5.83 9.44
CA ILE A 69 -2.61 7.16 9.76
C ILE A 69 -2.28 7.93 8.47
N ILE A 70 -1.68 7.25 7.49
CA ILE A 70 -1.40 7.83 6.17
C ILE A 70 -2.71 8.14 5.45
N GLY A 71 -3.69 7.23 5.51
CA GLY A 71 -5.01 7.40 4.92
C GLY A 71 -5.74 8.64 5.44
N ALA A 72 -5.71 8.86 6.75
CA ALA A 72 -6.31 10.04 7.36
C ALA A 72 -5.66 11.36 6.87
N PHE A 73 -4.32 11.40 6.77
CA PHE A 73 -3.63 12.56 6.22
C PHE A 73 -3.86 12.69 4.70
N LEU A 74 -3.96 11.57 3.97
CA LEU A 74 -4.24 11.58 2.53
C LEU A 74 -5.64 12.14 2.23
N ALA A 75 -6.66 11.70 2.98
CA ALA A 75 -8.01 12.26 2.89
C ALA A 75 -7.99 13.78 3.11
N ARG A 76 -7.29 14.23 4.16
CA ARG A 76 -7.13 15.67 4.44
C ARG A 76 -6.45 16.43 3.31
N GLU A 77 -5.36 15.90 2.72
CA GLU A 77 -4.65 16.59 1.64
C GLU A 77 -5.49 16.62 0.35
N LEU A 78 -6.27 15.57 0.05
CA LEU A 78 -7.17 15.51 -1.09
C LEU A 78 -8.38 16.45 -0.93
N ALA A 79 -8.96 16.52 0.27
CA ALA A 79 -10.13 17.36 0.57
C ALA A 79 -9.78 18.82 0.88
N LYS A 80 -8.50 19.18 0.90
CA LYS A 80 -8.05 20.53 1.22
C LYS A 80 -8.67 21.56 0.30
N GLU A 81 -9.19 22.63 0.88
CA GLU A 81 -9.74 23.75 0.13
C GLU A 81 -8.67 24.38 -0.78
N GLY A 82 -9.04 24.61 -2.04
CA GLY A 82 -8.18 25.18 -3.06
C GLY A 82 -8.66 24.85 -4.47
N HIS A 83 -8.25 25.63 -5.45
CA HIS A 83 -8.71 25.48 -6.84
C HIS A 83 -8.15 24.27 -7.60
N THR A 84 -7.20 23.54 -7.00
CA THR A 84 -6.53 22.43 -7.67
C THR A 84 -7.11 21.05 -7.35
N SER A 85 -7.86 20.90 -6.24
CA SER A 85 -8.42 19.62 -5.86
C SER A 85 -9.86 19.44 -6.32
N ILE A 86 -10.12 18.38 -7.07
CA ILE A 86 -11.50 17.99 -7.44
C ILE A 86 -12.29 17.42 -6.24
N ASN A 87 -11.61 17.16 -5.13
CA ASN A 87 -12.18 16.69 -3.86
C ASN A 87 -12.32 17.82 -2.83
N SER A 88 -12.11 19.09 -3.23
CA SER A 88 -12.13 20.23 -2.32
C SER A 88 -13.43 20.25 -1.50
N GLY A 89 -13.31 20.31 -0.18
CA GLY A 89 -14.43 20.34 0.76
C GLY A 89 -15.19 19.02 0.94
N LYS A 90 -14.79 17.92 0.28
CA LYS A 90 -15.42 16.61 0.48
C LYS A 90 -15.08 16.03 1.86
N ASP A 91 -16.05 15.36 2.46
CA ASP A 91 -15.86 14.50 3.61
C ASP A 91 -15.46 13.09 3.12
N ILE A 92 -14.16 12.86 2.93
CA ILE A 92 -13.62 11.59 2.47
C ILE A 92 -13.57 10.60 3.65
N CYS A 93 -14.28 9.48 3.51
CA CYS A 93 -14.28 8.43 4.52
C CYS A 93 -12.97 7.64 4.49
N VAL A 94 -12.43 7.30 5.66
CA VAL A 94 -11.23 6.45 5.80
C VAL A 94 -11.60 5.22 6.59
N ILE A 95 -11.50 4.05 5.98
CA ILE A 95 -11.92 2.78 6.57
C ILE A 95 -10.89 1.68 6.39
N THR A 96 -10.92 0.70 7.28
CA THR A 96 -10.16 -0.54 7.21
C THR A 96 -11.14 -1.71 7.24
N PRO A 97 -11.09 -2.65 6.29
CA PRO A 97 -11.92 -3.84 6.32
C PRO A 97 -11.45 -4.81 7.40
N GLU A 98 -12.35 -5.62 7.92
CA GLU A 98 -11.95 -6.84 8.62
C GLU A 98 -11.40 -7.85 7.63
N THR A 99 -10.54 -8.73 8.10
CA THR A 99 -9.97 -9.82 7.29
C THR A 99 -10.26 -11.15 7.97
N ASN A 100 -10.88 -12.08 7.27
CA ASN A 100 -11.08 -13.43 7.78
C ASN A 100 -9.82 -14.30 7.66
N ALA A 101 -9.89 -15.55 8.14
CA ALA A 101 -8.78 -16.51 8.09
C ALA A 101 -8.28 -16.82 6.65
N ASN A 102 -9.11 -16.61 5.65
CA ASN A 102 -8.77 -16.79 4.23
C ASN A 102 -8.25 -15.50 3.58
N ASN A 103 -7.94 -14.47 4.35
CA ASN A 103 -7.55 -13.14 3.89
C ASN A 103 -8.59 -12.46 2.96
N GLN A 104 -9.87 -12.79 3.11
CA GLN A 104 -10.95 -12.08 2.43
C GLN A 104 -11.36 -10.86 3.27
N MET A 105 -11.55 -9.74 2.61
CA MET A 105 -12.00 -8.51 3.24
C MET A 105 -13.50 -8.56 3.48
N ILE A 106 -13.93 -8.06 4.62
CA ILE A 106 -15.34 -8.00 5.04
C ILE A 106 -15.64 -6.57 5.48
N PHE A 107 -16.73 -6.01 4.94
CA PHE A 107 -17.30 -4.75 5.40
C PHE A 107 -18.60 -5.04 6.15
N ARG A 108 -18.65 -4.69 7.44
CA ARG A 108 -19.86 -4.82 8.25
C ARG A 108 -20.94 -3.84 7.78
N ASP A 109 -22.22 -4.13 8.07
CA ASP A 109 -23.38 -3.39 7.55
C ASP A 109 -23.30 -1.88 7.78
N ASN A 110 -22.79 -1.46 8.95
CA ASN A 110 -22.60 -0.04 9.29
C ASN A 110 -21.51 0.64 8.44
N ILE A 111 -20.60 -0.12 7.80
CA ILE A 111 -19.50 0.37 6.98
C ILE A 111 -19.83 0.27 5.49
N GLN A 112 -20.68 -0.68 5.05
CA GLN A 112 -20.98 -0.93 3.64
C GLN A 112 -21.47 0.30 2.88
N LYS A 113 -22.21 1.21 3.53
CA LYS A 113 -22.65 2.48 2.93
C LYS A 113 -21.51 3.39 2.45
N HIS A 114 -20.30 3.20 2.98
CA HIS A 114 -19.10 3.92 2.58
C HIS A 114 -18.32 3.21 1.46
N VAL A 115 -18.81 2.05 1.01
CA VAL A 115 -18.25 1.28 -0.11
C VAL A 115 -19.22 1.23 -1.28
N PHE A 116 -20.50 0.99 -1.01
CA PHE A 116 -21.54 0.84 -2.03
C PHE A 116 -21.68 2.09 -2.91
N ASN A 117 -21.49 1.94 -4.22
CA ASN A 117 -21.50 3.02 -5.22
C ASN A 117 -20.53 4.17 -4.92
N LYS A 118 -19.38 3.90 -4.27
CA LYS A 118 -18.36 4.91 -3.94
C LYS A 118 -17.13 4.78 -4.81
N GLN A 119 -16.51 5.93 -5.11
CA GLN A 119 -15.19 6.00 -5.73
C GLN A 119 -14.12 5.76 -4.68
N ILE A 120 -13.40 4.66 -4.80
CA ILE A 120 -12.53 4.12 -3.77
C ILE A 120 -11.07 4.26 -4.18
N LEU A 121 -10.27 4.89 -3.33
CA LEU A 121 -8.82 4.86 -3.39
C LEU A 121 -8.32 3.78 -2.42
N LEU A 122 -7.68 2.74 -2.97
CA LEU A 122 -7.05 1.69 -2.17
C LEU A 122 -5.66 2.14 -1.72
N LEU A 123 -5.40 2.15 -0.43
CA LEU A 123 -4.09 2.48 0.14
C LEU A 123 -3.49 1.24 0.80
N ILE A 124 -2.36 0.79 0.28
CA ILE A 124 -1.63 -0.41 0.75
C ILE A 124 -0.20 -0.06 1.14
N SER A 125 0.43 -0.86 1.98
CA SER A 125 1.83 -0.62 2.35
C SER A 125 2.78 -1.02 1.23
N SER A 126 2.54 -2.17 0.60
CA SER A 126 3.40 -2.66 -0.49
C SER A 126 2.64 -3.44 -1.55
N ALA A 127 3.07 -3.30 -2.79
CA ALA A 127 2.61 -4.09 -3.93
C ALA A 127 3.80 -4.78 -4.58
N SER A 128 3.90 -6.11 -4.47
CA SER A 128 4.95 -6.89 -5.13
C SER A 128 4.41 -7.72 -6.32
N THR A 129 3.34 -8.46 -6.11
CA THR A 129 2.75 -9.37 -7.10
C THR A 129 1.33 -9.00 -7.51
N GLY A 130 0.75 -7.94 -6.96
CA GLY A 130 -0.63 -7.53 -7.23
C GLY A 130 -1.72 -8.40 -6.58
N LYS A 131 -1.38 -9.46 -5.84
CA LYS A 131 -2.38 -10.36 -5.23
C LYS A 131 -3.32 -9.64 -4.25
N THR A 132 -2.80 -8.72 -3.44
CA THR A 132 -3.62 -7.90 -2.54
C THR A 132 -4.59 -7.02 -3.34
N ILE A 133 -4.13 -6.45 -4.45
CA ILE A 133 -4.95 -5.61 -5.33
C ILE A 133 -6.09 -6.44 -5.94
N ASN A 134 -5.80 -7.64 -6.47
CA ASN A 134 -6.83 -8.52 -7.03
C ASN A 134 -7.92 -8.85 -6.01
N ARG A 135 -7.52 -9.29 -4.81
CA ARG A 135 -8.48 -9.59 -3.73
C ARG A 135 -9.31 -8.37 -3.35
N SER A 136 -8.69 -7.18 -3.36
CA SER A 136 -9.41 -5.93 -3.10
C SER A 136 -10.43 -5.64 -4.19
N VAL A 137 -10.07 -5.81 -5.46
CA VAL A 137 -10.97 -5.62 -6.61
C VAL A 137 -12.16 -6.57 -6.51
N GLU A 138 -11.93 -7.86 -6.28
CA GLU A 138 -12.98 -8.86 -6.12
C GLU A 138 -13.95 -8.52 -4.98
N CYS A 139 -13.38 -8.11 -3.82
CA CYS A 139 -14.18 -7.69 -2.68
C CYS A 139 -15.00 -6.44 -2.98
N LEU A 140 -14.39 -5.43 -3.60
CA LEU A 140 -15.10 -4.20 -3.96
C LEU A 140 -16.22 -4.45 -4.95
N GLN A 141 -16.01 -5.33 -5.93
CA GLN A 141 -17.05 -5.75 -6.86
C GLN A 141 -18.24 -6.40 -6.14
N TYR A 142 -17.97 -7.28 -5.16
CA TYR A 142 -19.01 -7.89 -4.34
C TYR A 142 -19.85 -6.86 -3.59
N TYR A 143 -19.23 -5.81 -3.04
CA TYR A 143 -19.92 -4.73 -2.34
C TYR A 143 -20.35 -3.56 -3.25
N ASN A 144 -20.26 -3.74 -4.57
CA ASN A 144 -20.57 -2.71 -5.57
C ASN A 144 -19.79 -1.38 -5.38
N GLY A 145 -18.56 -1.46 -4.89
CA GLY A 145 -17.63 -0.34 -4.82
C GLY A 145 -16.85 -0.20 -6.13
N GLN A 146 -16.43 1.01 -6.46
CA GLN A 146 -15.68 1.30 -7.68
C GLN A 146 -14.23 1.65 -7.33
N LEU A 147 -13.27 0.80 -7.73
CA LEU A 147 -11.86 1.11 -7.52
C LEU A 147 -11.44 2.22 -8.50
N ALA A 148 -11.17 3.40 -7.94
CA ALA A 148 -10.75 4.59 -8.69
C ALA A 148 -9.23 4.68 -8.84
N GLY A 149 -8.46 4.15 -7.88
CA GLY A 149 -7.01 4.15 -7.93
C GLY A 149 -6.36 3.33 -6.82
N VAL A 150 -5.06 3.09 -6.97
CA VAL A 150 -4.24 2.37 -5.97
C VAL A 150 -3.04 3.22 -5.59
N ALA A 151 -2.90 3.51 -4.30
CA ALA A 151 -1.76 4.16 -3.69
C ALA A 151 -0.98 3.16 -2.84
N SER A 152 0.35 3.19 -2.91
CA SER A 152 1.21 2.36 -2.06
C SER A 152 2.42 3.12 -1.54
N ILE A 153 3.00 2.64 -0.44
CA ILE A 153 4.27 3.19 0.03
C ILE A 153 5.40 2.66 -0.86
N PHE A 154 5.41 1.36 -1.13
CA PHE A 154 6.35 0.70 -2.04
C PHE A 154 5.61 -0.12 -3.10
N SER A 155 6.09 -0.08 -4.33
CA SER A 155 5.62 -0.99 -5.37
C SER A 155 6.76 -1.54 -6.22
N ALA A 156 6.76 -2.85 -6.44
CA ALA A 156 7.64 -3.52 -7.38
C ALA A 156 7.04 -3.56 -8.80
N ILE A 157 5.78 -3.15 -8.96
CA ILE A 157 5.04 -3.12 -10.22
C ILE A 157 4.38 -1.76 -10.39
N ASN A 158 4.36 -1.22 -11.60
CA ASN A 158 3.75 0.10 -11.88
C ASN A 158 2.27 0.02 -12.26
N GLU A 159 1.85 -1.17 -12.69
CA GLU A 159 0.48 -1.45 -13.13
C GLU A 159 0.09 -2.89 -12.81
N HIS A 160 -1.18 -3.13 -12.56
CA HIS A 160 -1.73 -4.47 -12.40
C HIS A 160 -3.14 -4.54 -12.98
N ASN A 161 -3.34 -5.38 -14.02
CA ASN A 161 -4.62 -5.57 -14.75
C ASN A 161 -5.25 -4.24 -15.21
N GLY A 162 -4.45 -3.34 -15.79
CA GLY A 162 -4.90 -2.02 -16.26
C GLY A 162 -5.07 -0.96 -15.15
N ILE A 163 -4.78 -1.30 -13.90
CA ILE A 163 -4.87 -0.39 -12.76
C ILE A 163 -3.48 0.17 -12.47
N GLN A 164 -3.32 1.48 -12.63
CA GLN A 164 -2.08 2.18 -12.29
C GLN A 164 -1.86 2.23 -10.77
N ILE A 165 -0.63 1.96 -10.35
CA ILE A 165 -0.22 1.99 -8.94
C ILE A 165 0.72 3.17 -8.74
N ASN A 166 0.29 4.15 -7.96
CA ASN A 166 1.14 5.28 -7.59
C ASN A 166 1.81 4.98 -6.25
N SER A 167 3.14 4.99 -6.24
CA SER A 167 3.93 4.67 -5.05
C SER A 167 4.97 5.72 -4.72
N ILE A 168 5.36 5.78 -3.44
CA ILE A 168 6.45 6.65 -2.98
C ILE A 168 7.82 6.11 -3.42
N PHE A 169 7.96 4.77 -3.38
CA PHE A 169 9.16 4.05 -3.77
C PHE A 169 8.81 2.95 -4.76
N THR A 170 9.72 2.67 -5.66
CA THR A 170 9.63 1.57 -6.61
C THR A 170 10.83 0.62 -6.48
N SER A 171 10.81 -0.50 -7.19
CA SER A 171 11.96 -1.39 -7.30
C SER A 171 13.19 -0.71 -7.90
N GLU A 172 13.01 0.32 -8.73
CA GLU A 172 14.10 1.11 -9.33
C GLU A 172 14.87 1.94 -8.28
N ASP A 173 14.23 2.25 -7.16
CA ASP A 173 14.84 2.94 -6.03
C ASP A 173 15.74 2.03 -5.17
N LEU A 174 15.67 0.72 -5.39
CA LEU A 174 16.41 -0.32 -4.66
C LEU A 174 17.33 -1.08 -5.61
N ASN A 175 18.63 -0.95 -5.40
CA ASN A 175 19.61 -1.68 -6.22
C ASN A 175 19.44 -3.19 -6.02
N ASN A 176 19.17 -3.92 -7.12
CA ASN A 176 19.04 -5.37 -7.14
C ASN A 176 17.89 -5.93 -6.26
N TYR A 177 16.77 -5.22 -6.14
CA TYR A 177 15.58 -5.78 -5.51
C TYR A 177 15.00 -6.89 -6.38
N GLU A 178 14.86 -8.09 -5.81
CA GLU A 178 14.24 -9.24 -6.48
C GLU A 178 13.11 -9.82 -5.61
N THR A 179 11.97 -10.06 -6.26
CA THR A 179 10.89 -10.88 -5.70
C THR A 179 10.85 -12.20 -6.47
N MET A 180 10.94 -13.31 -5.75
CA MET A 180 11.01 -14.65 -6.32
C MET A 180 9.86 -15.50 -5.81
N SER A 181 9.34 -16.39 -6.64
CA SER A 181 8.41 -17.43 -6.14
C SER A 181 9.17 -18.37 -5.19
N ALA A 182 8.49 -18.88 -4.17
CA ALA A 182 9.12 -19.80 -3.21
C ALA A 182 9.70 -21.07 -3.90
N HIS A 183 9.06 -21.53 -5.00
CA HIS A 183 9.50 -22.69 -5.79
C HIS A 183 10.72 -22.42 -6.68
N ASP A 184 10.88 -21.15 -7.12
CA ASP A 184 11.93 -20.75 -8.05
C ASP A 184 12.95 -19.77 -7.45
N CYS A 185 13.05 -19.73 -6.14
CA CYS A 185 13.97 -18.85 -5.45
C CYS A 185 15.45 -19.27 -5.71
N LYS A 186 16.19 -18.38 -6.36
CA LYS A 186 17.63 -18.58 -6.64
C LYS A 186 18.46 -18.75 -5.36
N LEU A 187 18.08 -18.02 -4.28
CA LEU A 187 18.76 -18.09 -2.99
C LEU A 187 18.56 -19.45 -2.34
N CYS A 188 17.34 -20.00 -2.36
CA CYS A 188 17.09 -21.35 -1.86
C CYS A 188 17.83 -22.43 -2.68
N LYS A 189 17.84 -22.27 -4.01
CA LYS A 189 18.59 -23.20 -4.91
C LYS A 189 20.09 -23.16 -4.67
N SER A 190 20.65 -22.03 -4.23
CA SER A 190 22.06 -21.92 -3.84
C SER A 190 22.35 -22.37 -2.41
N GLY A 191 21.36 -22.91 -1.68
CA GLY A 191 21.51 -23.40 -0.30
C GLY A 191 21.44 -22.30 0.78
N GLN A 192 21.12 -21.07 0.42
CA GLN A 192 20.94 -19.99 1.38
C GLN A 192 19.63 -20.21 2.16
N LYS A 193 19.74 -20.27 3.49
CA LYS A 193 18.56 -20.39 4.38
C LYS A 193 17.81 -19.09 4.46
N VAL A 194 16.51 -19.19 4.77
CA VAL A 194 15.67 -18.01 5.07
C VAL A 194 16.07 -17.46 6.44
N ASP A 195 16.38 -16.18 6.52
CA ASP A 195 16.84 -15.53 7.75
C ASP A 195 15.70 -14.96 8.58
N ALA A 196 14.60 -14.59 7.93
CA ALA A 196 13.42 -14.09 8.63
C ALA A 196 12.13 -14.30 7.82
N ILE A 197 11.02 -14.40 8.56
CA ILE A 197 9.66 -14.38 8.03
C ILE A 197 9.17 -12.94 8.11
N ILE A 198 8.60 -12.43 7.02
CA ILE A 198 8.09 -11.05 6.91
C ILE A 198 6.60 -11.03 6.56
N ASN A 199 5.93 -10.01 7.05
CA ASN A 199 4.56 -9.68 6.68
C ASN A 199 4.36 -8.16 6.70
N SER A 200 3.12 -7.70 6.51
CA SER A 200 2.79 -6.27 6.53
C SER A 200 2.97 -5.58 7.89
N PHE A 201 3.14 -6.32 8.97
CA PHE A 201 3.35 -5.79 10.32
C PHE A 201 4.82 -5.74 10.73
N GLY A 202 5.69 -6.47 10.04
CA GLY A 202 7.10 -6.49 10.37
C GLY A 202 7.81 -7.78 9.97
N TYR A 203 8.89 -8.10 10.67
CA TYR A 203 9.67 -9.31 10.46
C TYR A 203 9.95 -10.04 11.78
N SER A 204 10.13 -11.35 11.68
CA SER A 204 10.58 -12.21 12.77
C SER A 204 11.76 -13.01 12.26
N LYS A 205 12.90 -12.92 12.94
CA LYS A 205 14.08 -13.75 12.66
C LYS A 205 13.79 -15.19 13.03
N ILE A 206 14.33 -16.13 12.24
CA ILE A 206 14.25 -17.57 12.46
C ILE A 206 15.52 -18.05 13.18
#